data_bfeac37c7a01e356f83ed56d849b3524
#
_entry.id   bfeac37c7a01e356f83ed56d849b3524
#
_cell.length_a   1.000
_cell.length_b   1.000
_cell.length_c   1.000
_cell.angle_alpha   90.00
_cell.angle_beta   90.00
_cell.angle_gamma   90.00
#
_symmetry.space_group_name_H-M   'P 1'
#
loop_
_entity.id
_entity.type
_entity.pdbx_description
1 polymer ?
#
loop_
_entity_poly.entity_id
_entity_poly.type
_entity_poly.pdbx_seq_one_letter_code
_entity_poly.pdbx_strand_id
1 'polypeptide(L)'
;QALHQSVLLREVVEALNPADNATYLDATFGNGGYSRALLEAADCKVIAIDRDPDAIRRGQPMLHEFAGCFSLVEGCFSEMINLLDSGTKLDGAAFDLGVCSTQLDQPERGFSFRTDGPLDMRMSKSGDNAADVVKQADERMLAQILWDYGEEKASRRIAKAIVSARREGPITSTS
;
A
#
# COMPACT_ATOMS: atom_id res chain seq x y z
N GLN A 1 8.53 8.06 19.56
CA GLN A 1 8.32 7.08 18.47
C GLN A 1 9.23 7.48 17.35
N ALA A 2 10.12 6.59 16.88
CA ALA A 2 10.94 6.85 15.71
C ALA A 2 9.99 7.06 14.53
N LEU A 3 10.04 8.23 13.92
CA LEU A 3 9.35 8.51 12.66
C LEU A 3 9.85 7.50 11.63
N HIS A 4 9.00 6.61 11.15
CA HIS A 4 9.32 5.73 10.05
C HIS A 4 9.72 6.58 8.84
N GLN A 5 10.98 6.54 8.52
CA GLN A 5 11.51 7.23 7.35
C GLN A 5 11.11 6.45 6.10
N SER A 6 10.53 7.14 5.11
CA SER A 6 10.22 6.52 3.80
C SER A 6 11.49 6.00 3.14
N VAL A 7 11.35 4.90 2.40
CA VAL A 7 12.46 4.27 1.68
C VAL A 7 13.02 5.25 0.64
N LEU A 8 14.36 5.41 0.58
CA LEU A 8 15.02 6.29 -0.40
C LEU A 8 14.41 7.71 -0.49
N LEU A 9 13.91 8.26 0.64
CA LEU A 9 13.21 9.55 0.66
C LEU A 9 13.99 10.66 -0.02
N ARG A 10 15.28 10.77 0.30
CA ARG A 10 16.15 11.79 -0.26
C ARG A 10 16.33 11.61 -1.77
N GLU A 11 16.60 10.39 -2.20
CA GLU A 11 16.81 10.04 -3.61
C GLU A 11 15.56 10.29 -4.45
N VAL A 12 14.36 9.98 -3.91
CA VAL A 12 13.08 10.25 -4.57
C VAL A 12 12.85 11.75 -4.72
N VAL A 13 13.08 12.54 -3.67
CA VAL A 13 12.94 14.00 -3.73
C VAL A 13 13.96 14.63 -4.69
N GLU A 14 15.22 14.17 -4.67
CA GLU A 14 16.24 14.61 -5.61
C GLU A 14 15.87 14.28 -7.07
N ALA A 15 15.31 13.08 -7.32
CA ALA A 15 14.91 12.66 -8.66
C ALA A 15 13.67 13.43 -9.17
N LEU A 16 12.71 13.72 -8.31
CA LEU A 16 11.52 14.51 -8.66
C LEU A 16 11.85 16.00 -8.83
N ASN A 17 12.94 16.47 -8.20
CA ASN A 17 13.44 17.85 -8.30
C ASN A 17 12.32 18.89 -8.12
N PRO A 18 11.70 18.97 -6.92
CA PRO A 18 10.53 19.79 -6.70
C PRO A 18 10.76 21.25 -7.03
N ALA A 19 9.80 21.85 -7.72
CA ALA A 19 9.84 23.24 -8.21
C ALA A 19 8.56 23.99 -7.82
N ASP A 20 8.67 25.31 -7.68
CA ASP A 20 7.53 26.17 -7.37
C ASP A 20 6.48 26.10 -8.49
N ASN A 21 5.21 26.13 -8.09
CA ASN A 21 4.02 26.01 -8.93
C ASN A 21 3.88 24.66 -9.68
N ALA A 22 4.75 23.67 -9.44
CA ALA A 22 4.64 22.33 -9.98
C ALA A 22 3.60 21.50 -9.23
N THR A 23 3.12 20.42 -9.85
CA THR A 23 2.16 19.48 -9.25
C THR A 23 2.72 18.07 -9.28
N TYR A 24 2.78 17.44 -8.11
CA TYR A 24 3.29 16.07 -7.95
C TYR A 24 2.20 15.12 -7.49
N LEU A 25 2.34 13.86 -7.87
CA LEU A 25 1.51 12.76 -7.42
C LEU A 25 2.32 11.86 -6.47
N ASP A 26 1.81 11.64 -5.26
CA ASP A 26 2.22 10.54 -4.37
C ASP A 26 1.16 9.45 -4.48
N ALA A 27 1.41 8.43 -5.30
CA ALA A 27 0.42 7.40 -5.62
C ALA A 27 0.27 6.33 -4.53
N THR A 28 1.08 6.41 -3.47
CA THR A 28 1.18 5.46 -2.37
C THR A 28 1.48 6.19 -1.06
N PHE A 29 0.53 7.00 -0.59
CA PHE A 29 0.72 7.95 0.52
C PHE A 29 1.31 7.33 1.79
N GLY A 30 0.80 6.16 2.24
CA GLY A 30 1.27 5.46 3.42
C GLY A 30 1.28 6.31 4.69
N ASN A 31 2.45 6.80 5.08
CA ASN A 31 2.66 7.70 6.21
C ASN A 31 2.94 9.15 5.78
N GLY A 32 2.89 9.45 4.49
CA GLY A 32 3.01 10.79 3.93
C GLY A 32 4.44 11.35 3.84
N GLY A 33 5.44 10.49 3.91
CA GLY A 33 6.83 10.96 3.91
C GLY A 33 7.24 11.67 2.63
N TYR A 34 6.92 11.12 1.46
CA TYR A 34 7.21 11.77 0.17
C TYR A 34 6.39 13.03 -0.01
N SER A 35 5.08 12.97 0.26
CA SER A 35 4.19 14.12 0.18
C SER A 35 4.70 15.30 1.01
N ARG A 36 5.07 15.05 2.27
CA ARG A 36 5.60 16.08 3.17
C ARG A 36 6.92 16.65 2.65
N ALA A 37 7.87 15.79 2.27
CA ALA A 37 9.18 16.23 1.80
C ALA A 37 9.10 17.07 0.52
N LEU A 38 8.18 16.78 -0.40
CA LEU A 38 7.93 17.59 -1.59
C LEU A 38 7.35 18.96 -1.23
N LEU A 39 6.35 19.02 -0.33
CA LEU A 39 5.71 20.25 0.12
C LEU A 39 6.66 21.16 0.93
N GLU A 40 7.63 20.58 1.65
CA GLU A 40 8.65 21.32 2.40
C GLU A 40 9.80 21.80 1.50
N ALA A 41 10.00 21.16 0.34
CA ALA A 41 11.12 21.48 -0.57
C ALA A 41 10.82 22.63 -1.53
N ALA A 42 9.55 22.88 -1.92
CA ALA A 42 9.15 23.91 -2.88
C ALA A 42 7.69 24.37 -2.63
N ASP A 43 7.34 25.55 -3.14
CA ASP A 43 5.93 26.02 -3.17
C ASP A 43 5.17 25.31 -4.30
N CYS A 44 4.89 24.02 -4.09
CA CYS A 44 4.29 23.11 -5.04
C CYS A 44 2.95 22.55 -4.54
N LYS A 45 2.26 21.81 -5.41
CA LYS A 45 1.05 21.05 -5.07
C LYS A 45 1.38 19.57 -5.04
N VAL A 46 0.82 18.88 -4.06
CA VAL A 46 0.90 17.41 -3.98
C VAL A 46 -0.51 16.84 -3.90
N ILE A 47 -0.79 15.90 -4.80
CA ILE A 47 -1.98 15.06 -4.78
C ILE A 47 -1.51 13.69 -4.30
N ALA A 48 -2.06 13.22 -3.19
CA ALA A 48 -1.73 11.91 -2.65
C ALA A 48 -2.90 10.93 -2.79
N ILE A 49 -2.60 9.67 -3.10
CA ILE A 49 -3.58 8.60 -3.19
C ILE A 49 -3.16 7.47 -2.26
N ASP A 50 -4.10 6.89 -1.55
CA ASP A 50 -3.92 5.62 -0.87
C ASP A 50 -5.21 4.82 -0.84
N ARG A 51 -5.10 3.51 -0.97
CA ARG A 51 -6.24 2.59 -0.86
C ARG A 51 -6.52 2.17 0.58
N ASP A 52 -5.60 2.43 1.52
CA ASP A 52 -5.72 2.07 2.92
C ASP A 52 -6.44 3.19 3.69
N PRO A 53 -7.67 2.95 4.21
CA PRO A 53 -8.40 3.96 4.99
C PRO A 53 -7.65 4.39 6.26
N ASP A 54 -6.72 3.58 6.78
CA ASP A 54 -5.88 3.98 7.89
C ASP A 54 -4.81 5.01 7.48
N ALA A 55 -4.27 4.89 6.25
CA ALA A 55 -3.37 5.89 5.68
C ALA A 55 -4.09 7.22 5.47
N ILE A 56 -5.30 7.17 4.91
CA ILE A 56 -6.16 8.36 4.73
C ILE A 56 -6.43 9.06 6.07
N ARG A 57 -6.75 8.30 7.12
CA ARG A 57 -6.99 8.85 8.46
C ARG A 57 -5.73 9.48 9.05
N ARG A 58 -4.57 8.86 8.89
CA ARG A 58 -3.29 9.41 9.33
C ARG A 58 -2.90 10.69 8.60
N GLY A 59 -3.29 10.83 7.34
CA GLY A 59 -3.00 11.99 6.51
C GLY A 59 -3.87 13.23 6.79
N GLN A 60 -4.98 13.10 7.53
CA GLN A 60 -5.88 14.22 7.81
C GLN A 60 -5.20 15.47 8.38
N PRO A 61 -4.24 15.38 9.32
CA PRO A 61 -3.55 16.57 9.82
C PRO A 61 -2.78 17.34 8.73
N MET A 62 -2.23 16.64 7.72
CA MET A 62 -1.50 17.29 6.64
C MET A 62 -2.41 18.13 5.74
N LEU A 63 -3.70 17.78 5.59
CA LEU A 63 -4.67 18.60 4.85
C LEU A 63 -4.86 19.97 5.48
N HIS A 64 -4.77 20.07 6.80
CA HIS A 64 -4.85 21.34 7.52
C HIS A 64 -3.52 22.10 7.48
N GLU A 65 -2.41 21.38 7.66
CA GLU A 65 -1.06 21.96 7.69
C GLU A 65 -0.66 22.57 6.33
N PHE A 66 -0.99 21.87 5.24
CA PHE A 66 -0.68 22.28 3.86
C PHE A 66 -1.96 22.65 3.09
N ALA A 67 -2.86 23.40 3.74
CA ALA A 67 -4.14 23.77 3.15
C ALA A 67 -3.96 24.51 1.80
N GLY A 68 -4.63 24.03 0.76
CA GLY A 68 -4.55 24.58 -0.60
C GLY A 68 -3.40 24.03 -1.47
N CYS A 69 -2.39 23.39 -0.86
CA CYS A 69 -1.26 22.78 -1.57
C CYS A 69 -1.27 21.25 -1.53
N PHE A 70 -2.01 20.66 -0.59
CA PHE A 70 -2.10 19.21 -0.43
C PHE A 70 -3.53 18.72 -0.56
N SER A 71 -3.70 17.62 -1.30
CA SER A 71 -4.96 16.87 -1.36
C SER A 71 -4.68 15.38 -1.15
N LEU A 72 -5.62 14.67 -0.51
CA LEU A 72 -5.50 13.26 -0.18
C LEU A 72 -6.78 12.54 -0.59
N VAL A 73 -6.66 11.54 -1.47
CA VAL A 73 -7.76 10.82 -2.08
C VAL A 73 -7.68 9.34 -1.70
N GLU A 74 -8.80 8.80 -1.20
CA GLU A 74 -8.92 7.36 -0.98
C GLU A 74 -9.21 6.65 -2.31
N GLY A 75 -8.34 5.70 -2.67
CA GLY A 75 -8.51 4.92 -3.90
C GLY A 75 -7.28 4.15 -4.30
N CYS A 76 -7.41 3.36 -5.36
CA CYS A 76 -6.29 2.63 -5.94
C CYS A 76 -5.61 3.48 -7.03
N PHE A 77 -4.29 3.56 -7.03
CA PHE A 77 -3.54 4.29 -8.06
C PHE A 77 -3.79 3.76 -9.49
N SER A 78 -4.22 2.50 -9.65
CA SER A 78 -4.64 1.98 -10.95
C SER A 78 -5.84 2.73 -11.54
N GLU A 79 -6.61 3.42 -10.69
CA GLU A 79 -7.77 4.23 -11.07
C GLU A 79 -7.46 5.74 -11.04
N MET A 80 -6.20 6.13 -10.94
CA MET A 80 -5.79 7.54 -10.78
C MET A 80 -6.36 8.46 -11.85
N ILE A 81 -6.58 7.99 -13.09
CA ILE A 81 -7.20 8.77 -14.18
C ILE A 81 -8.61 9.25 -13.80
N ASN A 82 -9.34 8.43 -13.02
CA ASN A 82 -10.68 8.76 -12.56
C ASN A 82 -10.68 9.52 -11.22
N LEU A 83 -9.58 9.41 -10.46
CA LEU A 83 -9.44 10.04 -9.14
C LEU A 83 -8.86 11.46 -9.23
N LEU A 84 -8.15 11.77 -10.30
CA LEU A 84 -7.60 13.10 -10.55
C LEU A 84 -8.60 13.96 -11.33
N ASP A 85 -8.61 15.26 -11.06
CA ASP A 85 -9.42 16.20 -11.82
C ASP A 85 -9.07 16.16 -13.31
N SER A 86 -10.08 16.27 -14.15
CA SER A 86 -9.93 16.31 -15.61
C SER A 86 -8.99 17.44 -16.02
N GLY A 87 -7.91 17.09 -16.68
CA GLY A 87 -6.91 18.05 -17.15
C GLY A 87 -5.78 18.33 -16.16
N THR A 88 -5.73 17.65 -15.01
CA THR A 88 -4.56 17.70 -14.12
C THR A 88 -3.29 17.34 -14.88
N LYS A 89 -2.30 18.23 -14.82
CA LYS A 89 -0.95 17.99 -15.35
C LYS A 89 -0.02 17.72 -14.18
N LEU A 90 0.72 16.65 -14.27
CA LEU A 90 1.70 16.26 -13.26
C LEU A 90 3.10 16.54 -13.79
N ASP A 91 3.93 17.16 -12.96
CA ASP A 91 5.35 17.39 -13.24
C ASP A 91 6.20 16.20 -12.77
N GLY A 92 5.66 15.39 -11.85
CA GLY A 92 6.28 14.15 -11.39
C GLY A 92 5.31 13.27 -10.62
N ALA A 93 5.67 11.98 -10.49
CA ALA A 93 4.90 11.03 -9.70
C ALA A 93 5.81 10.05 -8.98
N ALA A 94 5.48 9.73 -7.73
CA ALA A 94 6.13 8.71 -6.92
C ALA A 94 5.21 7.52 -6.70
N PHE A 95 5.78 6.31 -6.80
CA PHE A 95 5.12 5.03 -6.52
C PHE A 95 6.05 4.21 -5.64
N ASP A 96 5.71 4.03 -4.36
CA ASP A 96 6.40 3.13 -3.43
C ASP A 96 5.57 1.86 -3.30
N LEU A 97 5.89 0.88 -4.17
CA LEU A 97 5.08 -0.32 -4.31
C LEU A 97 5.44 -1.34 -3.22
N GLY A 98 4.48 -1.65 -2.39
CA GLY A 98 4.65 -2.63 -1.33
C GLY A 98 3.73 -2.38 -0.13
N VAL A 99 4.11 -2.92 1.02
CA VAL A 99 3.41 -2.73 2.29
C VAL A 99 4.09 -1.63 3.10
N CYS A 100 3.29 -0.81 3.75
CA CYS A 100 3.79 0.21 4.65
C CYS A 100 4.17 -0.45 6.01
N SER A 101 5.20 0.07 6.66
CA SER A 101 5.68 -0.46 7.95
C SER A 101 4.59 -0.50 9.02
N THR A 102 3.67 0.47 9.04
CA THR A 102 2.53 0.46 9.96
C THR A 102 1.58 -0.71 9.71
N GLN A 103 1.46 -1.22 8.48
CA GLN A 103 0.69 -2.43 8.18
C GLN A 103 1.39 -3.69 8.70
N LEU A 104 2.73 -3.74 8.65
CA LEU A 104 3.53 -4.84 9.19
C LEU A 104 3.54 -4.88 10.72
N ASP A 105 3.47 -3.71 11.37
CA ASP A 105 3.52 -3.58 12.82
C ASP A 105 2.16 -3.84 13.50
N GLN A 106 1.09 -3.99 12.72
CA GLN A 106 -0.28 -4.26 13.20
C GLN A 106 -0.64 -5.73 12.93
N PRO A 107 -0.58 -6.64 13.94
CA PRO A 107 -0.88 -8.06 13.74
C PRO A 107 -2.27 -8.31 13.17
N GLU A 108 -3.25 -7.47 13.54
CA GLU A 108 -4.64 -7.54 13.05
C GLU A 108 -4.79 -7.30 11.55
N ARG A 109 -3.77 -6.76 10.89
CA ARG A 109 -3.75 -6.55 9.43
C ARG A 109 -3.30 -7.80 8.66
N GLY A 110 -2.66 -8.76 9.31
CA GLY A 110 -2.26 -10.03 8.71
C GLY A 110 -1.09 -9.96 7.72
N PHE A 111 -0.32 -8.88 7.69
CA PHE A 111 0.84 -8.73 6.79
C PHE A 111 2.14 -9.30 7.34
N SER A 112 2.16 -9.75 8.59
CA SER A 112 3.34 -10.28 9.24
C SER A 112 3.04 -11.61 9.93
N PHE A 113 4.01 -12.52 9.90
CA PHE A 113 4.00 -13.77 10.66
C PHE A 113 4.86 -13.70 11.94
N ARG A 114 5.43 -12.52 12.27
CA ARG A 114 6.21 -12.31 13.49
C ARG A 114 5.37 -12.39 14.75
N THR A 115 4.12 -11.97 14.62
CA THR A 115 3.11 -12.06 15.66
C THR A 115 1.87 -12.65 15.01
N ASP A 116 1.23 -13.61 15.69
CA ASP A 116 0.02 -14.23 15.17
C ASP A 116 -1.12 -13.21 15.05
N GLY A 117 -1.87 -13.32 13.98
CA GLY A 117 -2.99 -12.45 13.67
C GLY A 117 -3.92 -13.09 12.63
N PRO A 118 -5.06 -12.46 12.33
CA PRO A 118 -5.96 -12.95 11.30
C PRO A 118 -5.27 -12.98 9.94
N LEU A 119 -5.53 -13.99 9.13
CA LEU A 119 -5.04 -14.09 7.75
C LEU A 119 -5.84 -13.15 6.83
N ASP A 120 -5.67 -11.84 7.01
CA ASP A 120 -6.42 -10.80 6.30
C ASP A 120 -5.69 -10.31 5.04
N MET A 121 -4.60 -9.56 5.18
CA MET A 121 -3.75 -9.00 4.14
C MET A 121 -4.43 -8.00 3.19
N ARG A 122 -5.60 -7.46 3.54
CA ARG A 122 -6.28 -6.43 2.72
C ARG A 122 -5.77 -5.04 3.03
N MET A 123 -5.19 -4.36 2.07
CA MET A 123 -4.80 -2.95 2.23
C MET A 123 -6.03 -2.05 2.36
N SER A 124 -7.01 -2.22 1.46
CA SER A 124 -8.26 -1.44 1.44
C SER A 124 -9.31 -1.85 2.49
N LYS A 125 -9.06 -2.91 3.27
CA LYS A 125 -10.00 -3.51 4.22
C LYS A 125 -11.35 -3.95 3.61
N SER A 126 -11.43 -4.02 2.30
CA SER A 126 -12.64 -4.44 1.56
C SER A 126 -12.32 -5.58 0.59
N GLY A 127 -13.34 -6.31 0.14
CA GLY A 127 -13.20 -7.46 -0.74
C GLY A 127 -12.70 -8.72 -0.01
N ASP A 128 -12.28 -9.73 -0.78
CA ASP A 128 -11.78 -11.00 -0.26
C ASP A 128 -10.45 -10.80 0.48
N ASN A 129 -10.32 -11.46 1.62
CA ASN A 129 -9.09 -11.50 2.41
C ASN A 129 -8.25 -12.74 2.04
N ALA A 130 -7.04 -12.84 2.59
CA ALA A 130 -6.16 -13.96 2.29
C ALA A 130 -6.73 -15.31 2.77
N ALA A 131 -7.49 -15.34 3.88
CA ALA A 131 -8.16 -16.56 4.33
C ALA A 131 -9.27 -16.99 3.35
N ASP A 132 -9.99 -16.05 2.74
CA ASP A 132 -10.98 -16.35 1.69
C ASP A 132 -10.32 -16.95 0.46
N VAL A 133 -9.20 -16.38 0.02
CA VAL A 133 -8.41 -16.92 -1.11
C VAL A 133 -7.91 -18.33 -0.80
N VAL A 134 -7.32 -18.54 0.38
CA VAL A 134 -6.85 -19.86 0.83
C VAL A 134 -8.00 -20.87 0.92
N LYS A 135 -9.19 -20.45 1.33
CA LYS A 135 -10.38 -21.29 1.43
C LYS A 135 -10.94 -21.70 0.07
N GLN A 136 -11.00 -20.75 -0.88
CA GLN A 136 -11.79 -20.88 -2.13
C GLN A 136 -10.94 -21.34 -3.33
N ALA A 137 -9.68 -20.87 -3.44
CA ALA A 137 -8.84 -21.15 -4.57
C ALA A 137 -8.49 -22.65 -4.68
N ASP A 138 -8.49 -23.19 -5.89
CA ASP A 138 -8.00 -24.54 -6.14
C ASP A 138 -6.46 -24.64 -6.03
N GLU A 139 -5.92 -25.87 -6.02
CA GLU A 139 -4.48 -26.11 -5.85
C GLU A 139 -3.66 -25.45 -6.98
N ARG A 140 -4.18 -25.44 -8.20
CA ARG A 140 -3.50 -24.85 -9.36
C ARG A 140 -3.44 -23.33 -9.23
N MET A 141 -4.54 -22.71 -8.84
CA MET A 141 -4.63 -21.25 -8.64
C MET A 141 -3.71 -20.81 -7.49
N LEU A 142 -3.72 -21.51 -6.36
CA LEU A 142 -2.80 -21.24 -5.26
C LEU A 142 -1.33 -21.35 -5.68
N ALA A 143 -0.99 -22.41 -6.42
CA ALA A 143 0.37 -22.60 -6.93
C ALA A 143 0.78 -21.46 -7.88
N GLN A 144 -0.14 -20.99 -8.71
CA GLN A 144 0.10 -19.90 -9.64
C GLN A 144 0.30 -18.57 -8.89
N ILE A 145 -0.54 -18.25 -7.91
CA ILE A 145 -0.39 -17.04 -7.07
C ILE A 145 0.99 -17.02 -6.39
N LEU A 146 1.38 -18.15 -5.77
CA LEU A 146 2.67 -18.26 -5.09
C LEU A 146 3.86 -18.16 -6.06
N TRP A 147 3.70 -18.62 -7.28
CA TRP A 147 4.73 -18.53 -8.31
C TRP A 147 4.83 -17.13 -8.90
N ASP A 148 3.72 -16.55 -9.36
CA ASP A 148 3.70 -15.30 -10.12
C ASP A 148 3.98 -14.08 -9.24
N TYR A 149 3.49 -14.08 -8.00
CA TYR A 149 3.60 -12.94 -7.08
C TYR A 149 4.59 -13.17 -5.94
N GLY A 150 4.87 -14.43 -5.59
CA GLY A 150 5.81 -14.77 -4.52
C GLY A 150 7.15 -15.29 -5.02
N GLU A 151 7.32 -15.49 -6.33
CA GLU A 151 8.52 -16.10 -6.94
C GLU A 151 8.93 -17.43 -6.26
N GLU A 152 7.95 -18.10 -5.61
CA GLU A 152 8.18 -19.27 -4.77
C GLU A 152 8.35 -20.54 -5.62
N LYS A 153 9.57 -21.05 -5.68
CA LYS A 153 9.90 -22.25 -6.48
C LYS A 153 9.19 -23.53 -6.00
N ALA A 154 8.86 -23.59 -4.70
CA ALA A 154 8.11 -24.71 -4.13
C ALA A 154 6.58 -24.52 -4.19
N SER A 155 6.09 -23.56 -4.99
CA SER A 155 4.68 -23.14 -5.07
C SER A 155 3.68 -24.31 -5.14
N ARG A 156 3.92 -25.32 -5.98
CA ARG A 156 3.05 -26.51 -6.12
C ARG A 156 3.00 -27.34 -4.83
N ARG A 157 4.14 -27.52 -4.16
CA ARG A 157 4.23 -28.27 -2.90
C ARG A 157 3.50 -27.54 -1.78
N ILE A 158 3.66 -26.23 -1.70
CA ILE A 158 2.99 -25.37 -0.72
C ILE A 158 1.48 -25.35 -0.97
N ALA A 159 1.05 -25.15 -2.22
CA ALA A 159 -0.38 -25.18 -2.58
C ALA A 159 -1.04 -26.51 -2.20
N LYS A 160 -0.38 -27.64 -2.49
CA LYS A 160 -0.86 -28.97 -2.07
C LYS A 160 -0.99 -29.11 -0.56
N ALA A 161 -0.01 -28.58 0.21
CA ALA A 161 -0.05 -28.62 1.67
C ALA A 161 -1.22 -27.77 2.21
N ILE A 162 -1.44 -26.56 1.67
CA ILE A 162 -2.57 -25.70 2.00
C ILE A 162 -3.91 -26.41 1.74
N VAL A 163 -4.08 -27.00 0.55
CA VAL A 163 -5.32 -27.73 0.19
C VAL A 163 -5.54 -28.93 1.07
N SER A 164 -4.48 -29.60 1.53
CA SER A 164 -4.59 -30.69 2.50
C SER A 164 -5.00 -30.17 3.87
N ALA A 165 -4.30 -29.17 4.40
CA ALA A 165 -4.53 -28.64 5.73
C ALA A 165 -5.95 -28.05 5.91
N ARG A 166 -6.48 -27.32 4.92
CA ARG A 166 -7.83 -26.75 5.01
C ARG A 166 -8.97 -27.77 5.04
N ARG A 167 -8.68 -29.06 4.73
CA ARG A 167 -9.66 -30.16 4.88
C ARG A 167 -9.81 -30.59 6.34
N GLU A 168 -8.79 -30.37 7.15
CA GLU A 168 -8.78 -30.69 8.58
C GLU A 168 -9.39 -29.55 9.43
N GLY A 169 -9.31 -28.30 8.91
CA GLY A 169 -9.89 -27.12 9.55
C GLY A 169 -9.59 -25.85 8.76
N PRO A 170 -10.31 -24.75 9.05
CA PRO A 170 -10.10 -23.49 8.38
C PRO A 170 -8.72 -22.89 8.74
N ILE A 171 -8.02 -22.38 7.73
CA ILE A 171 -6.76 -21.64 7.90
C ILE A 171 -7.12 -20.15 8.00
N THR A 172 -7.04 -19.60 9.21
CA THR A 172 -7.54 -18.24 9.51
C THR A 172 -6.50 -17.33 10.18
N SER A 173 -5.32 -17.85 10.47
CA SER A 173 -4.25 -17.09 11.11
C SER A 173 -2.96 -17.12 10.31
N THR A 174 -2.05 -16.20 10.64
CA THR A 174 -0.74 -16.04 9.98
C THR A 174 0.33 -17.00 10.50
N SER A 175 0.07 -17.77 11.55
CA SER A 175 0.97 -18.76 12.14
C SER A 175 0.60 -20.20 11.79
#